data_7496a967cefdda67a8e2963a0ebef2bf
#
_entry.id   7496a967cefdda67a8e2963a0ebef2bf
#
_cell.length_a   1.000
_cell.length_b   1.000
_cell.length_c   1.000
_cell.angle_alpha   90.00
_cell.angle_beta   90.00
_cell.angle_gamma   90.00
#
_symmetry.space_group_name_H-M   'P 1'
#
loop_
_entity.id
_entity.type
_entity.pdbx_description
1 polymer ?
#
loop_
_entity_poly.entity_id
_entity_poly.type
_entity_poly.pdbx_seq_one_letter_code
_entity_poly.pdbx_strand_id
1 'polypeptide(L)'
;MRQEERVVGVRTTAGAEFLGPVILATGHSARDVYRFLRRDGIRLEAKGIAVGVRLEHPSQLIDRLQYHNPQGRGKYLPAAEYNYVAQCDGRGVYSFCMCPGGIVVPAATGARQIVVNGMSPSHRNTAWSNSGMVVETRLEDLDGELRPFMEERFADPRFSEEHSDYFDAENPLRMLYFQEALEEACWLQGNQRQTAPAQRMQ
;
A
#
# COMPACT_ATOMS: atom_id res chain seq x y z
N MET A 1 -7.02 -17.48 -21.87
CA MET A 1 -6.89 -18.63 -22.78
C MET A 1 -5.40 -18.86 -23.03
N ARG A 2 -4.92 -20.08 -22.92
CA ARG A 2 -3.51 -20.46 -23.14
C ARG A 2 -3.42 -21.50 -24.24
N GLN A 3 -2.37 -21.43 -25.01
CA GLN A 3 -1.94 -22.44 -25.94
C GLN A 3 -0.46 -22.71 -25.66
N GLU A 4 -0.15 -23.89 -25.15
CA GLU A 4 1.16 -24.21 -24.57
C GLU A 4 1.53 -23.21 -23.46
N GLU A 5 2.65 -22.50 -23.57
CA GLU A 5 3.12 -21.50 -22.60
C GLU A 5 2.70 -20.07 -22.93
N ARG A 6 1.93 -19.84 -23.99
CA ARG A 6 1.55 -18.50 -24.46
C ARG A 6 0.08 -18.21 -24.12
N VAL A 7 -0.15 -16.97 -23.68
CA VAL A 7 -1.50 -16.41 -23.57
C VAL A 7 -1.92 -15.95 -24.96
N VAL A 8 -3.02 -16.50 -25.48
CA VAL A 8 -3.51 -16.26 -26.84
C VAL A 8 -4.81 -15.47 -26.89
N GLY A 9 -5.37 -15.12 -25.75
CA GLY A 9 -6.62 -14.36 -25.67
C GLY A 9 -7.28 -14.44 -24.31
N VAL A 10 -8.45 -13.84 -24.20
CA VAL A 10 -9.29 -13.87 -23.00
C VAL A 10 -10.64 -14.50 -23.33
N ARG A 11 -11.24 -15.16 -22.33
CA ARG A 11 -12.64 -15.62 -22.36
C ARG A 11 -13.39 -14.98 -21.22
N THR A 12 -14.54 -14.41 -21.50
CA THR A 12 -15.42 -13.83 -20.48
C THR A 12 -16.22 -14.92 -19.77
N THR A 13 -16.77 -14.60 -18.62
CA THR A 13 -17.69 -15.48 -17.87
C THR A 13 -18.97 -15.80 -18.66
N ALA A 14 -19.35 -14.95 -19.61
CA ALA A 14 -20.45 -15.18 -20.54
C ALA A 14 -20.09 -16.07 -21.74
N GLY A 15 -18.84 -16.56 -21.82
CA GLY A 15 -18.37 -17.46 -22.86
C GLY A 15 -17.82 -16.79 -24.13
N ALA A 16 -17.87 -15.46 -24.24
CA ALA A 16 -17.29 -14.75 -25.38
C ALA A 16 -15.75 -14.83 -25.36
N GLU A 17 -15.13 -15.10 -26.50
CA GLU A 17 -13.69 -15.24 -26.67
C GLU A 17 -13.13 -14.10 -27.54
N PHE A 18 -12.00 -13.56 -27.09
CA PHE A 18 -11.25 -12.52 -27.79
C PHE A 18 -9.81 -13.00 -27.96
N LEU A 19 -9.43 -13.33 -29.19
CA LEU A 19 -8.09 -13.78 -29.53
C LEU A 19 -7.15 -12.59 -29.76
N GLY A 20 -5.92 -12.73 -29.35
CA GLY A 20 -4.86 -11.74 -29.56
C GLY A 20 -3.96 -11.56 -28.35
N PRO A 21 -3.01 -10.62 -28.42
CA PRO A 21 -2.18 -10.22 -27.29
C PRO A 21 -3.02 -9.70 -26.12
N VAL A 22 -2.67 -10.09 -24.90
CA VAL A 22 -3.39 -9.68 -23.69
C VAL A 22 -2.49 -8.75 -22.88
N ILE A 23 -3.01 -7.56 -22.56
CA ILE A 23 -2.37 -6.62 -21.63
C ILE A 23 -3.11 -6.71 -20.31
N LEU A 24 -2.40 -7.18 -19.27
CA LEU A 24 -2.91 -7.24 -17.90
C LEU A 24 -2.63 -5.90 -17.20
N ALA A 25 -3.67 -5.11 -16.97
CA ALA A 25 -3.58 -3.77 -16.39
C ALA A 25 -4.65 -3.55 -15.31
N THR A 26 -4.77 -4.48 -14.37
CA THR A 26 -5.81 -4.52 -13.34
C THR A 26 -5.50 -3.65 -12.11
N GLY A 27 -4.31 -3.07 -12.04
CA GLY A 27 -3.84 -2.30 -10.90
C GLY A 27 -3.28 -3.19 -9.77
N HIS A 28 -2.52 -2.57 -8.87
CA HIS A 28 -1.82 -3.29 -7.80
C HIS A 28 -2.75 -3.84 -6.70
N SER A 29 -3.95 -3.32 -6.56
CA SER A 29 -4.93 -3.74 -5.54
C SER A 29 -5.81 -4.91 -5.96
N ALA A 30 -5.66 -5.42 -7.18
CA ALA A 30 -6.38 -6.58 -7.69
C ALA A 30 -5.75 -7.88 -7.17
N ARG A 31 -5.90 -8.17 -5.88
CA ARG A 31 -5.26 -9.29 -5.18
C ARG A 31 -5.76 -10.65 -5.66
N ASP A 32 -7.01 -10.73 -6.02
CA ASP A 32 -7.64 -11.89 -6.65
C ASP A 32 -6.94 -12.27 -7.96
N VAL A 33 -6.43 -11.31 -8.71
CA VAL A 33 -5.67 -11.56 -9.95
C VAL A 33 -4.34 -12.24 -9.65
N TYR A 34 -3.60 -11.86 -8.60
CA TYR A 34 -2.38 -12.56 -8.21
C TYR A 34 -2.66 -14.03 -7.83
N ARG A 35 -3.72 -14.29 -7.07
CA ARG A 35 -4.14 -15.65 -6.72
C ARG A 35 -4.57 -16.44 -7.96
N PHE A 36 -5.31 -15.80 -8.87
CA PHE A 36 -5.70 -16.39 -10.15
C PHE A 36 -4.48 -16.76 -11.00
N LEU A 37 -3.53 -15.85 -11.19
CA LEU A 37 -2.32 -16.10 -11.97
C LEU A 37 -1.51 -17.27 -11.43
N ARG A 38 -1.33 -17.33 -10.10
CA ARG A 38 -0.65 -18.44 -9.44
C ARG A 38 -1.38 -19.76 -9.67
N ARG A 39 -2.69 -19.79 -9.44
CA ARG A 39 -3.52 -20.99 -9.66
C ARG A 39 -3.42 -21.51 -11.10
N ASP A 40 -3.35 -20.59 -12.06
CA ASP A 40 -3.25 -20.92 -13.47
C ASP A 40 -1.80 -21.22 -13.93
N GLY A 41 -0.85 -21.34 -12.98
CA GLY A 41 0.53 -21.69 -13.25
C GLY A 41 1.34 -20.62 -13.95
N ILE A 42 0.92 -19.35 -13.87
CA ILE A 42 1.75 -18.23 -14.30
C ILE A 42 2.82 -18.00 -13.25
N ARG A 43 4.07 -17.94 -13.68
CA ARG A 43 5.19 -17.69 -12.78
C ARG A 43 5.07 -16.29 -12.17
N LEU A 44 5.05 -16.24 -10.85
CA LEU A 44 5.13 -15.04 -10.05
C LEU A 44 6.46 -15.01 -9.30
N GLU A 45 6.95 -13.83 -9.04
CA GLU A 45 8.14 -13.60 -8.25
C GLU A 45 7.78 -12.72 -7.05
N ALA A 46 8.11 -13.19 -5.85
CA ALA A 46 7.94 -12.41 -4.64
C ALA A 46 8.93 -11.24 -4.63
N LYS A 47 8.49 -10.07 -4.17
CA LYS A 47 9.32 -8.87 -4.01
C LYS A 47 9.06 -8.21 -2.67
N GLY A 48 10.09 -7.57 -2.13
CA GLY A 48 9.94 -6.66 -1.00
C GLY A 48 8.97 -5.52 -1.31
N ILE A 49 8.37 -4.98 -0.28
CA ILE A 49 7.47 -3.82 -0.34
C ILE A 49 7.96 -2.73 0.60
N ALA A 50 7.40 -1.53 0.48
CA ALA A 50 7.59 -0.49 1.48
C ALA A 50 6.30 -0.33 2.29
N VAL A 51 6.43 -0.37 3.61
CA VAL A 51 5.32 -0.19 4.55
C VAL A 51 5.57 1.00 5.46
N GLY A 52 4.52 1.61 5.97
CA GLY A 52 4.65 2.74 6.88
C GLY A 52 3.33 3.40 7.19
N VAL A 53 3.43 4.65 7.62
CA VAL A 53 2.29 5.47 8.02
C VAL A 53 2.18 6.70 7.14
N ARG A 54 1.01 7.30 7.08
CA ARG A 54 0.84 8.61 6.46
C ARG A 54 0.76 9.68 7.52
N LEU A 55 1.61 10.68 7.40
CA LEU A 55 1.69 11.83 8.30
C LEU A 55 0.96 13.01 7.66
N GLU A 56 0.12 13.68 8.43
CA GLU A 56 -0.59 14.89 8.02
C GLU A 56 -0.12 16.08 8.85
N HIS A 57 0.13 17.20 8.21
CA HIS A 57 0.61 18.43 8.83
C HIS A 57 -0.20 19.64 8.37
N PRO A 58 -0.23 20.74 9.14
CA PRO A 58 -0.73 22.02 8.63
C PRO A 58 0.07 22.47 7.41
N SER A 59 -0.59 22.77 6.29
CA SER A 59 0.06 23.26 5.06
C SER A 59 0.95 24.48 5.32
N GLN A 60 0.49 25.39 6.19
CA GLN A 60 1.25 26.58 6.53
C GLN A 60 2.59 26.27 7.23
N LEU A 61 2.65 25.18 8.00
CA LEU A 61 3.91 24.74 8.59
C LEU A 61 4.92 24.38 7.51
N ILE A 62 4.50 23.59 6.53
CA ILE A 62 5.36 23.17 5.42
C ILE A 62 5.78 24.38 4.57
N ASP A 63 4.83 25.28 4.25
CA ASP A 63 5.13 26.51 3.52
C ASP A 63 6.20 27.35 4.24
N ARG A 64 6.10 27.52 5.55
CA ARG A 64 7.09 28.27 6.35
C ARG A 64 8.48 27.63 6.32
N LEU A 65 8.53 26.32 6.46
CA LEU A 65 9.78 25.57 6.48
C LEU A 65 10.48 25.61 5.11
N GLN A 66 9.74 25.36 4.05
CA GLN A 66 10.30 25.24 2.71
C GLN A 66 10.65 26.61 2.08
N TYR A 67 9.83 27.63 2.33
CA TYR A 67 10.07 28.98 1.81
C TYR A 67 10.88 29.86 2.76
N HIS A 68 11.27 29.35 3.94
CA HIS A 68 12.02 30.10 4.97
C HIS A 68 11.36 31.47 5.31
N ASN A 69 10.03 31.49 5.29
CA ASN A 69 9.24 32.69 5.50
C ASN A 69 8.20 32.46 6.61
N PRO A 70 8.27 33.22 7.73
CA PRO A 70 7.31 33.11 8.83
C PRO A 70 5.84 33.31 8.42
N GLN A 71 5.58 34.06 7.35
CA GLN A 71 4.26 34.32 6.81
C GLN A 71 3.79 33.19 5.85
N GLY A 72 4.67 32.20 5.53
CA GLY A 72 4.40 31.14 4.59
C GLY A 72 4.58 31.57 3.13
N ARG A 73 3.86 30.93 2.21
CA ARG A 73 4.05 31.07 0.75
C ARG A 73 3.55 32.39 0.14
N GLY A 74 2.74 33.17 0.86
CA GLY A 74 2.14 34.37 0.30
C GLY A 74 1.17 34.10 -0.85
N LYS A 75 1.00 35.10 -1.73
CA LYS A 75 -0.01 35.07 -2.82
C LYS A 75 0.44 34.29 -4.07
N TYR A 76 1.72 34.25 -4.34
CA TYR A 76 2.23 33.84 -5.66
C TYR A 76 2.91 32.46 -5.69
N LEU A 77 3.33 31.94 -4.53
CA LEU A 77 3.99 30.64 -4.47
C LEU A 77 2.97 29.52 -4.36
N PRO A 78 3.25 28.35 -4.96
CA PRO A 78 2.41 27.17 -4.82
C PRO A 78 2.47 26.60 -3.40
N ALA A 79 1.61 25.65 -3.08
CA ALA A 79 1.74 24.87 -1.84
C ALA A 79 3.10 24.14 -1.85
N ALA A 80 3.85 24.27 -0.74
CA ALA A 80 5.20 23.74 -0.65
C ALA A 80 5.19 22.20 -0.64
N GLU A 81 6.20 21.63 -1.26
CA GLU A 81 6.45 20.20 -1.32
C GLU A 81 7.73 19.86 -0.54
N TYR A 82 7.82 18.64 -0.05
CA TYR A 82 9.05 18.12 0.55
C TYR A 82 9.26 16.65 0.19
N ASN A 83 10.50 16.26 0.23
CA ASN A 83 10.90 14.86 0.28
C ASN A 83 12.01 14.70 1.33
N TYR A 84 12.14 13.51 1.86
CA TYR A 84 13.25 13.16 2.74
C TYR A 84 13.61 11.69 2.56
N VAL A 85 14.84 11.38 2.87
CA VAL A 85 15.37 10.03 3.02
C VAL A 85 16.32 10.02 4.22
N ALA A 86 16.23 8.98 4.99
CA ALA A 86 17.11 8.73 6.13
C ALA A 86 17.48 7.24 6.17
N GLN A 87 18.57 6.92 6.84
CA GLN A 87 18.94 5.55 7.16
C GLN A 87 18.61 5.30 8.63
N CYS A 88 17.91 4.23 8.92
CA CYS A 88 17.58 3.79 10.26
C CYS A 88 17.79 2.27 10.33
N ASP A 89 18.67 1.82 11.22
CA ASP A 89 18.99 0.41 11.43
C ASP A 89 19.31 -0.37 10.13
N GLY A 90 20.08 0.28 9.24
CA GLY A 90 20.47 -0.30 7.94
C GLY A 90 19.37 -0.36 6.89
N ARG A 91 18.23 0.33 7.12
CA ARG A 91 17.13 0.43 6.18
C ARG A 91 16.89 1.87 5.73
N GLY A 92 16.53 2.04 4.47
CA GLY A 92 16.06 3.32 3.97
C GLY A 92 14.66 3.64 4.49
N VAL A 93 14.52 4.80 5.13
CA VAL A 93 13.23 5.41 5.50
C VAL A 93 13.05 6.64 4.65
N TYR A 94 11.93 6.76 3.96
CA TYR A 94 11.73 7.85 3.01
C TYR A 94 10.29 8.31 2.91
N SER A 95 10.14 9.56 2.48
CA SER A 95 8.83 10.11 2.15
C SER A 95 8.30 9.47 0.87
N PHE A 96 7.00 9.23 0.84
CA PHE A 96 6.33 8.64 -0.31
C PHE A 96 5.04 9.39 -0.64
N CYS A 97 4.85 9.72 -1.91
CA CYS A 97 3.61 10.33 -2.42
C CYS A 97 3.15 11.53 -1.56
N MET A 98 4.01 12.55 -1.45
CA MET A 98 3.67 13.81 -0.77
C MET A 98 2.53 14.52 -1.51
N CYS A 99 1.53 14.96 -0.76
CA CYS A 99 0.32 15.63 -1.25
C CYS A 99 0.24 17.05 -0.64
N PRO A 100 0.81 18.05 -1.32
CA PRO A 100 0.77 19.43 -0.86
C PRO A 100 -0.65 19.98 -0.90
N GLY A 101 -1.07 20.69 0.14
CA GLY A 101 -2.42 21.22 0.25
C GLY A 101 -3.51 20.14 0.09
N GLY A 102 -3.24 18.92 0.56
CA GLY A 102 -4.08 17.75 0.40
C GLY A 102 -4.45 17.09 1.72
N ILE A 103 -5.34 16.11 1.65
CA ILE A 103 -5.87 15.37 2.79
C ILE A 103 -5.57 13.88 2.68
N VAL A 104 -5.58 13.19 3.81
CA VAL A 104 -5.55 11.72 3.85
C VAL A 104 -6.93 11.17 3.52
N VAL A 105 -6.98 10.18 2.63
CA VAL A 105 -8.23 9.55 2.18
C VAL A 105 -8.15 8.03 2.36
N PRO A 106 -9.26 7.35 2.67
CA PRO A 106 -9.29 5.89 2.69
C PRO A 106 -9.11 5.35 1.26
N ALA A 107 -8.38 4.25 1.13
CA ALA A 107 -8.07 3.59 -0.14
C ALA A 107 -8.20 2.06 -0.05
N ALA A 108 -8.81 1.53 1.01
CA ALA A 108 -9.05 0.11 1.17
C ALA A 108 -10.03 -0.41 0.11
N THR A 109 -9.73 -1.57 -0.46
CA THR A 109 -10.59 -2.26 -1.44
C THR A 109 -11.30 -3.47 -0.85
N GLY A 110 -10.85 -3.96 0.30
CA GLY A 110 -11.44 -5.08 1.04
C GLY A 110 -12.23 -4.63 2.26
N ALA A 111 -13.16 -5.46 2.70
CA ALA A 111 -14.09 -5.14 3.80
C ALA A 111 -13.41 -5.04 5.19
N ARG A 112 -12.31 -5.73 5.40
CA ARG A 112 -11.61 -5.84 6.68
C ARG A 112 -10.19 -5.26 6.59
N GLN A 113 -10.07 -4.12 5.96
CA GLN A 113 -8.77 -3.52 5.65
C GLN A 113 -8.78 -2.03 5.94
N ILE A 114 -7.68 -1.52 6.46
CA ILE A 114 -7.36 -0.10 6.41
C ILE A 114 -6.09 0.09 5.61
N VAL A 115 -6.21 0.84 4.55
CA VAL A 115 -5.11 1.45 3.83
C VAL A 115 -5.51 2.87 3.47
N VAL A 116 -4.57 3.77 3.49
CA VAL A 116 -4.81 5.19 3.23
C VAL A 116 -3.94 5.69 2.09
N ASN A 117 -4.45 6.69 1.41
CA ASN A 117 -3.71 7.41 0.40
C ASN A 117 -3.77 8.92 0.69
N GLY A 118 -3.04 9.73 -0.07
CA GLY A 118 -3.16 11.18 -0.05
C GLY A 118 -3.82 11.68 -1.32
N MET A 119 -4.55 12.78 -1.19
CA MET A 119 -5.21 13.43 -2.31
C MET A 119 -5.04 14.94 -2.21
N SER A 120 -4.48 15.56 -3.24
CA SER A 120 -4.45 17.02 -3.38
C SER A 120 -5.54 17.45 -4.35
N PRO A 121 -6.39 18.42 -4.00
CA PRO A 121 -7.28 19.06 -4.99
C PRO A 121 -6.46 19.86 -5.99
N SER A 122 -7.04 20.20 -7.12
CA SER A 122 -6.35 20.93 -8.22
C SER A 122 -5.66 22.21 -7.74
N HIS A 123 -6.29 22.94 -6.83
CA HIS A 123 -5.74 24.20 -6.29
C HIS A 123 -4.74 24.00 -5.14
N ARG A 124 -4.57 22.78 -4.60
CA ARG A 124 -3.64 22.46 -3.50
C ARG A 124 -3.77 23.44 -2.32
N ASN A 125 -4.99 23.79 -1.94
CA ASN A 125 -5.28 24.89 -1.01
C ASN A 125 -6.05 24.46 0.25
N THR A 126 -6.00 23.17 0.61
CA THR A 126 -6.53 22.76 1.92
C THR A 126 -5.62 23.26 3.05
N ALA A 127 -6.14 23.23 4.28
CA ALA A 127 -5.36 23.56 5.46
C ALA A 127 -4.25 22.52 5.77
N TRP A 128 -4.22 21.41 5.05
CA TRP A 128 -3.39 20.25 5.33
C TRP A 128 -2.45 19.90 4.17
N SER A 129 -1.34 19.28 4.51
CA SER A 129 -0.44 18.58 3.59
C SER A 129 -0.10 17.24 4.21
N ASN A 130 0.15 16.22 3.40
CA ASN A 130 0.46 14.90 3.95
C ASN A 130 1.47 14.14 3.07
N SER A 131 2.16 13.19 3.68
CA SER A 131 3.08 12.30 2.99
C SER A 131 3.11 10.94 3.69
N GLY A 132 3.33 9.88 2.94
CA GLY A 132 3.76 8.62 3.51
C GLY A 132 5.16 8.75 4.11
N MET A 133 5.41 8.06 5.20
CA MET A 133 6.73 7.73 5.72
C MET A 133 6.82 6.22 5.73
N VAL A 134 7.68 5.69 4.87
CA VAL A 134 7.75 4.25 4.61
C VAL A 134 9.16 3.73 4.80
N VAL A 135 9.26 2.47 5.17
CA VAL A 135 10.50 1.70 5.30
C VAL A 135 10.42 0.48 4.40
N GLU A 136 11.55 0.11 3.82
CA GLU A 136 11.68 -1.11 3.04
C GLU A 136 11.46 -2.35 3.93
N THR A 137 10.59 -3.24 3.47
CA THR A 137 10.38 -4.58 4.05
C THR A 137 10.82 -5.62 3.03
N ARG A 138 11.69 -6.52 3.44
CA ARG A 138 12.34 -7.53 2.61
C ARG A 138 11.70 -8.90 2.82
N LEU A 139 11.94 -9.82 1.90
CA LEU A 139 11.39 -11.18 2.02
C LEU A 139 11.95 -11.93 3.24
N GLU A 140 13.23 -11.76 3.54
CA GLU A 140 13.87 -12.36 4.71
C GLU A 140 13.27 -11.90 6.05
N ASP A 141 12.65 -10.70 6.09
CA ASP A 141 11.98 -10.20 7.29
C ASP A 141 10.78 -11.05 7.68
N LEU A 142 10.13 -11.68 6.69
CA LEU A 142 8.96 -12.55 6.92
C LEU A 142 9.31 -13.78 7.77
N ASP A 143 10.55 -14.26 7.68
CA ASP A 143 11.05 -15.38 8.47
C ASP A 143 11.84 -14.92 9.71
N GLY A 144 12.16 -13.62 9.79
CA GLY A 144 12.88 -12.97 10.88
C GLY A 144 11.95 -12.11 11.75
N GLU A 145 12.15 -10.81 11.69
CA GLU A 145 11.52 -9.84 12.60
C GLU A 145 9.97 -9.80 12.51
N LEU A 146 9.40 -10.11 11.35
CA LEU A 146 7.95 -10.08 11.12
C LEU A 146 7.28 -11.42 11.43
N ARG A 147 8.04 -12.47 11.63
CA ARG A 147 7.51 -13.80 11.92
C ARG A 147 6.57 -13.84 13.14
N PRO A 148 6.91 -13.25 14.31
CA PRO A 148 6.00 -13.24 15.45
C PRO A 148 4.65 -12.56 15.15
N PHE A 149 4.67 -11.47 14.39
CA PHE A 149 3.45 -10.79 13.96
C PHE A 149 2.58 -11.72 13.07
N MET A 150 3.20 -12.41 12.13
CA MET A 150 2.45 -13.33 11.26
C MET A 150 1.91 -14.54 12.02
N GLU A 151 2.66 -15.11 12.96
CA GLU A 151 2.19 -16.20 13.82
C GLU A 151 0.98 -15.77 14.68
N GLU A 152 0.99 -14.55 15.21
CA GLU A 152 -0.18 -13.97 15.91
C GLU A 152 -1.39 -13.85 14.98
N ARG A 153 -1.21 -13.39 13.74
CA ARG A 153 -2.30 -13.28 12.75
C ARG A 153 -2.86 -14.65 12.36
N PHE A 154 -2.02 -15.65 12.25
CA PHE A 154 -2.41 -17.03 11.94
C PHE A 154 -3.13 -17.75 13.10
N ALA A 155 -3.17 -17.17 14.30
CA ALA A 155 -4.01 -17.64 15.38
C ALA A 155 -5.53 -17.38 15.11
N ASP A 156 -5.87 -16.45 14.20
CA ASP A 156 -7.26 -16.32 13.71
C ASP A 156 -7.52 -17.42 12.64
N PRO A 157 -8.48 -18.35 12.91
CA PRO A 157 -8.74 -19.45 11.99
C PRO A 157 -9.13 -18.99 10.57
N ARG A 158 -9.84 -17.87 10.44
CA ARG A 158 -10.24 -17.35 9.13
C ARG A 158 -9.04 -16.90 8.32
N PHE A 159 -8.11 -16.18 8.97
CA PHE A 159 -6.89 -15.74 8.31
C PHE A 159 -6.02 -16.92 7.90
N SER A 160 -5.85 -17.90 8.76
CA SER A 160 -5.05 -19.10 8.49
C SER A 160 -5.66 -20.00 7.40
N GLU A 161 -6.98 -20.11 7.32
CA GLU A 161 -7.65 -20.87 6.25
C GLU A 161 -7.47 -20.22 4.87
N GLU A 162 -7.59 -18.86 4.80
CA GLU A 162 -7.43 -18.12 3.55
C GLU A 162 -5.99 -18.08 3.05
N HIS A 163 -5.00 -18.27 3.94
CA HIS A 163 -3.57 -18.09 3.66
C HIS A 163 -2.73 -19.33 4.06
N SER A 164 -3.33 -20.52 4.02
CA SER A 164 -2.77 -21.75 4.60
C SER A 164 -1.35 -22.12 4.12
N ASP A 165 -0.94 -21.62 2.97
CA ASP A 165 0.37 -21.84 2.36
C ASP A 165 1.40 -20.71 2.60
N TYR A 166 1.13 -19.80 3.54
CA TYR A 166 2.06 -18.70 3.86
C TYR A 166 3.44 -19.20 4.29
N PHE A 167 3.49 -20.24 5.09
CA PHE A 167 4.75 -20.75 5.64
C PHE A 167 5.56 -21.60 4.63
N ASP A 168 5.03 -21.84 3.43
CA ASP A 168 5.82 -22.37 2.32
C ASP A 168 6.77 -21.28 1.81
N ALA A 169 8.07 -21.48 1.96
CA ALA A 169 9.10 -20.51 1.58
C ALA A 169 9.09 -20.20 0.07
N GLU A 170 8.65 -21.13 -0.75
CA GLU A 170 8.56 -20.98 -2.20
C GLU A 170 7.27 -20.25 -2.65
N ASN A 171 6.36 -19.95 -1.74
CA ASN A 171 5.13 -19.26 -2.07
C ASN A 171 5.37 -17.80 -2.50
N PRO A 172 5.13 -17.43 -3.76
CA PRO A 172 5.38 -16.08 -4.24
C PRO A 172 4.39 -15.03 -3.67
N LEU A 173 3.32 -15.45 -2.99
CA LEU A 173 2.31 -14.57 -2.42
C LEU A 173 2.56 -14.22 -0.94
N ARG A 174 3.64 -14.68 -0.32
CA ARG A 174 3.92 -14.44 1.10
C ARG A 174 3.89 -12.94 1.47
N MET A 175 4.50 -12.10 0.63
CA MET A 175 4.50 -10.66 0.86
C MET A 175 3.10 -10.03 0.70
N LEU A 176 2.29 -10.54 -0.21
CA LEU A 176 0.88 -10.14 -0.33
C LEU A 176 0.08 -10.52 0.93
N TYR A 177 0.31 -11.71 1.46
CA TYR A 177 -0.35 -12.16 2.69
C TYR A 177 0.08 -11.33 3.91
N PHE A 178 1.36 -10.95 3.99
CA PHE A 178 1.83 -10.00 5.00
C PHE A 178 1.11 -8.65 4.88
N GLN A 179 0.99 -8.12 3.66
CA GLN A 179 0.26 -6.87 3.43
C GLN A 179 -1.20 -6.99 3.90
N GLU A 180 -1.88 -8.08 3.58
CA GLU A 180 -3.26 -8.32 4.00
C GLU A 180 -3.37 -8.45 5.53
N ALA A 181 -2.43 -9.14 6.17
CA ALA A 181 -2.35 -9.26 7.62
C ALA A 181 -2.20 -7.88 8.31
N LEU A 182 -1.31 -7.05 7.79
CA LEU A 182 -1.05 -5.71 8.32
C LEU A 182 -2.28 -4.79 8.17
N GLU A 183 -2.90 -4.80 7.00
CA GLU A 183 -4.09 -3.98 6.74
C GLU A 183 -5.29 -4.43 7.59
N GLU A 184 -5.46 -5.72 7.83
CA GLU A 184 -6.49 -6.24 8.72
C GLU A 184 -6.18 -5.92 10.20
N ALA A 185 -4.92 -6.04 10.63
CA ALA A 185 -4.52 -5.64 11.98
C ALA A 185 -4.81 -4.15 12.23
N CYS A 186 -4.52 -3.28 11.27
CA CYS A 186 -4.88 -1.87 11.34
C CYS A 186 -6.40 -1.65 11.43
N TRP A 187 -7.19 -2.43 10.70
CA TRP A 187 -8.64 -2.35 10.76
C TRP A 187 -9.18 -2.78 12.13
N LEU A 188 -8.65 -3.84 12.72
CA LEU A 188 -9.03 -4.30 14.05
C LEU A 188 -8.70 -3.25 15.12
N GLN A 189 -7.49 -2.67 15.10
CA GLN A 189 -7.08 -1.60 16.00
C GLN A 189 -7.86 -0.31 15.77
N GLY A 190 -8.29 -0.05 14.55
CA GLY A 190 -9.14 1.09 14.16
C GLY A 190 -10.62 0.96 14.54
N ASN A 191 -10.98 0.06 15.46
CA ASN A 191 -12.35 -0.24 15.86
C ASN A 191 -13.23 -0.69 14.67
N GLN A 192 -12.66 -1.44 13.75
CA GLN A 192 -13.34 -2.01 12.60
C GLN A 192 -13.96 -0.96 11.67
N ARG A 193 -13.34 0.22 11.60
CA ARG A 193 -13.73 1.28 10.68
C ARG A 193 -12.79 1.29 9.47
N GLN A 194 -13.32 1.60 8.30
CA GLN A 194 -12.52 1.77 7.08
C GLN A 194 -11.93 3.18 6.91
N THR A 195 -12.11 4.03 7.90
CA THR A 195 -11.50 5.36 7.96
C THR A 195 -10.33 5.31 8.94
N ALA A 196 -9.19 5.85 8.53
CA ALA A 196 -8.03 5.96 9.41
C ALA A 196 -8.40 6.72 10.69
N PRO A 197 -8.12 6.16 11.88
CA PRO A 197 -8.27 6.92 13.12
C PRO A 197 -7.27 8.08 13.10
N ALA A 198 -7.74 9.28 13.34
CA ALA A 198 -6.86 10.42 13.54
C ALA A 198 -6.11 10.25 14.87
N GLN A 199 -4.83 10.00 14.80
CA GLN A 199 -3.94 10.05 15.95
C GLN A 199 -3.21 11.39 15.91
N ARG A 200 -3.33 12.16 17.01
CA ARG A 200 -2.49 13.35 17.19
C ARG A 200 -1.21 12.92 17.88
N MET A 201 -0.08 13.24 17.29
CA MET A 201 1.18 13.23 18.02
C MET A 201 1.11 14.36 19.07
N GLN A 202 1.30 13.98 20.31
CA GLN A 202 1.46 14.92 21.42
C GLN A 202 2.88 15.44 21.47
#